data_0f766aea0d383953f7e44ef46012e67d
#
_entry.id   0f766aea0d383953f7e44ef46012e67d
#
_cell.length_a   1.000
_cell.length_b   1.000
_cell.length_c   1.000
_cell.angle_alpha   90.00
_cell.angle_beta   90.00
_cell.angle_gamma   90.00
#
_symmetry.space_group_name_H-M   'P 1'
#
loop_
_entity.id
_entity.type
_entity.pdbx_description
1 polymer ?
#
loop_
_entity_poly.entity_id
_entity_poly.type
_entity_poly.pdbx_seq_one_letter_code
_entity_poly.pdbx_strand_id
1 'polypeptide(L)'
;GHDTRPKDIERALANDLDTEQQRRNLQLEAKAHVRVQAEIDLMAAEDRLPEPASIDFIRWLHREFYRDAPEDMLRIRTAEVEFLMEPGEWRSLPKHDVAVGQHIPPSSHRVQDFMAYFENCYRVSGRGNAAQIMAMATAHHRFNYIHPFPDGNGRVSRLMSHAMAHNAGIGAHGLWSISRGLESRTDYKMWMDAADAPRQGDMDGRGNLSLSRLTGFTEWFLRVCLDQVTFMNGLFELDELDRRLDTYVARND
;
A
#
# COMPACT_ATOMS: atom_id res chain seq x y z
N GLY A 1 -13.47 -2.67 2.70
CA GLY A 1 -12.94 -2.09 1.47
C GLY A 1 -14.00 -2.15 0.39
N HIS A 2 -14.12 -1.08 -0.36
CA HIS A 2 -14.98 -1.08 -1.53
C HIS A 2 -14.13 -1.60 -2.69
N ASP A 3 -14.46 -2.79 -3.20
CA ASP A 3 -13.75 -3.41 -4.31
C ASP A 3 -14.10 -2.69 -5.62
N THR A 4 -13.10 -2.14 -6.28
CA THR A 4 -13.25 -1.60 -7.63
C THR A 4 -13.19 -2.76 -8.62
N ARG A 5 -14.26 -2.98 -9.38
CA ARG A 5 -14.30 -4.06 -10.37
C ARG A 5 -13.33 -3.77 -11.53
N PRO A 6 -12.69 -4.78 -12.15
CA PRO A 6 -11.77 -4.58 -13.26
C PRO A 6 -12.34 -3.68 -14.38
N LYS A 7 -13.61 -3.86 -14.74
CA LYS A 7 -14.29 -3.00 -15.73
C LYS A 7 -14.40 -1.53 -15.31
N ASP A 8 -14.52 -1.25 -14.02
CA ASP A 8 -14.57 0.12 -13.51
C ASP A 8 -13.20 0.78 -13.57
N ILE A 9 -12.13 -0.01 -13.41
CA ILE A 9 -10.74 0.45 -13.61
C ILE A 9 -10.49 0.76 -15.09
N GLU A 10 -10.88 -0.11 -16.00
CA GLU A 10 -10.77 0.11 -17.46
C GLU A 10 -11.52 1.37 -17.89
N ARG A 11 -12.76 1.56 -17.42
CA ARG A 11 -13.54 2.78 -17.66
C ARG A 11 -12.85 4.02 -17.09
N ALA A 12 -12.31 3.95 -15.89
CA ALA A 12 -11.58 5.05 -15.27
C ALA A 12 -10.33 5.45 -16.06
N LEU A 13 -9.58 4.48 -16.57
CA LEU A 13 -8.41 4.71 -17.42
C LEU A 13 -8.79 5.36 -18.76
N ALA A 14 -9.97 5.01 -19.31
CA ALA A 14 -10.54 5.63 -20.51
C ALA A 14 -11.22 7.00 -20.24
N ASN A 15 -11.17 7.53 -19.01
CA ASN A 15 -11.88 8.73 -18.55
C ASN A 15 -13.43 8.61 -18.61
N ASP A 16 -13.98 7.40 -18.68
CA ASP A 16 -15.41 7.12 -18.54
C ASP A 16 -15.77 6.94 -17.07
N LEU A 17 -15.98 8.08 -16.38
CA LEU A 17 -16.27 8.11 -14.97
C LEU A 17 -17.77 7.96 -14.69
N ASP A 18 -18.09 7.29 -13.58
CA ASP A 18 -19.46 7.12 -13.13
C ASP A 18 -20.09 8.46 -12.67
N THR A 19 -21.38 8.59 -12.82
CA THR A 19 -22.13 9.77 -12.37
C THR A 19 -22.36 9.77 -10.86
N GLU A 20 -22.44 8.59 -10.25
CA GLU A 20 -22.55 8.45 -8.80
C GLU A 20 -21.21 8.79 -8.13
N GLN A 21 -21.22 9.77 -7.22
CA GLN A 21 -20.02 10.33 -6.60
C GLN A 21 -19.13 9.27 -5.93
N GLN A 22 -19.71 8.34 -5.20
CA GLN A 22 -18.95 7.31 -4.50
C GLN A 22 -18.21 6.39 -5.48
N ARG A 23 -18.88 5.97 -6.55
CA ARG A 23 -18.25 5.12 -7.59
C ARG A 23 -17.19 5.88 -8.37
N ARG A 24 -17.47 7.13 -8.71
CA ARG A 24 -16.50 8.01 -9.37
C ARG A 24 -15.25 8.19 -8.52
N ASN A 25 -15.37 8.40 -7.21
CA ASN A 25 -14.22 8.53 -6.31
C ASN A 25 -13.40 7.25 -6.28
N LEU A 26 -14.02 6.07 -6.20
CA LEU A 26 -13.31 4.78 -6.31
C LEU A 26 -12.58 4.61 -7.65
N GLN A 27 -13.19 5.04 -8.75
CA GLN A 27 -12.55 5.02 -10.07
C GLN A 27 -11.34 5.96 -10.13
N LEU A 28 -11.44 7.17 -9.55
CA LEU A 28 -10.33 8.13 -9.48
C LEU A 28 -9.19 7.59 -8.61
N GLU A 29 -9.50 6.94 -7.49
CA GLU A 29 -8.50 6.28 -6.65
C GLU A 29 -7.77 5.15 -7.39
N ALA A 30 -8.50 4.30 -8.10
CA ALA A 30 -7.92 3.23 -8.89
C ALA A 30 -7.00 3.78 -10.00
N LYS A 31 -7.45 4.82 -10.71
CA LYS A 31 -6.64 5.51 -11.73
C LYS A 31 -5.37 6.12 -11.13
N ALA A 32 -5.48 6.81 -10.00
CA ALA A 32 -4.33 7.38 -9.29
C ALA A 32 -3.34 6.29 -8.85
N HIS A 33 -3.83 5.16 -8.35
CA HIS A 33 -2.99 4.04 -7.94
C HIS A 33 -2.19 3.47 -9.12
N VAL A 34 -2.85 3.19 -10.25
CA VAL A 34 -2.19 2.68 -11.46
C VAL A 34 -1.13 3.67 -11.97
N ARG A 35 -1.44 4.96 -11.99
CA ARG A 35 -0.50 6.00 -12.41
C ARG A 35 0.74 6.06 -11.53
N VAL A 36 0.58 6.13 -10.21
CA VAL A 36 1.72 6.21 -9.28
C VAL A 36 2.52 4.91 -9.29
N GLN A 37 1.87 3.76 -9.41
CA GLN A 37 2.59 2.49 -9.55
C GLN A 37 3.44 2.48 -10.82
N ALA A 38 2.91 2.93 -11.97
CA ALA A 38 3.66 3.03 -13.21
C ALA A 38 4.86 3.98 -13.11
N GLU A 39 4.75 5.07 -12.36
CA GLU A 39 5.88 5.97 -12.09
C GLU A 39 6.96 5.29 -11.24
N ILE A 40 6.59 4.48 -10.24
CA ILE A 40 7.52 3.67 -9.45
C ILE A 40 8.25 2.66 -10.36
N ASP A 41 7.51 1.96 -11.21
CA ASP A 41 8.05 0.96 -12.13
C ASP A 41 9.06 1.60 -13.10
N LEU A 42 8.75 2.78 -13.63
CA LEU A 42 9.64 3.54 -14.49
C LEU A 42 10.92 3.97 -13.74
N MET A 43 10.77 4.54 -12.53
CA MET A 43 11.94 4.92 -11.71
C MET A 43 12.83 3.71 -11.39
N ALA A 44 12.23 2.55 -11.12
CA ALA A 44 12.97 1.32 -10.88
C ALA A 44 13.69 0.82 -12.13
N ALA A 45 13.04 0.85 -13.30
CA ALA A 45 13.64 0.45 -14.58
C ALA A 45 14.80 1.36 -15.00
N GLU A 46 14.79 2.63 -14.59
CA GLU A 46 15.83 3.62 -14.86
C GLU A 46 16.89 3.70 -13.75
N ASP A 47 16.88 2.79 -12.77
CA ASP A 47 17.80 2.74 -11.61
C ASP A 47 17.85 4.07 -10.83
N ARG A 48 16.73 4.76 -10.73
CA ARG A 48 16.59 6.05 -10.03
C ARG A 48 15.51 6.05 -8.95
N LEU A 49 15.06 4.86 -8.54
CA LEU A 49 14.08 4.73 -7.46
C LEU A 49 14.70 5.21 -6.13
N PRO A 50 14.11 6.24 -5.48
CA PRO A 50 14.58 6.68 -4.17
C PRO A 50 14.43 5.59 -3.11
N GLU A 51 15.04 5.80 -1.93
CA GLU A 51 14.83 4.90 -0.78
C GLU A 51 13.35 4.84 -0.41
N PRO A 52 12.67 3.68 -0.59
CA PRO A 52 11.22 3.60 -0.46
C PRO A 52 10.67 3.88 0.94
N ALA A 53 11.49 3.66 1.98
CA ALA A 53 11.13 3.94 3.36
C ALA A 53 11.50 5.36 3.81
N SER A 54 12.02 6.21 2.91
CA SER A 54 12.35 7.59 3.26
C SER A 54 11.10 8.45 3.44
N ILE A 55 11.18 9.40 4.37
CA ILE A 55 10.11 10.38 4.62
C ILE A 55 9.72 11.11 3.33
N ASP A 56 10.71 11.56 2.57
CA ASP A 56 10.49 12.33 1.34
C ASP A 56 9.74 11.53 0.28
N PHE A 57 10.12 10.26 0.08
CA PHE A 57 9.46 9.39 -0.88
C PHE A 57 8.03 9.03 -0.44
N ILE A 58 7.81 8.75 0.84
CA ILE A 58 6.48 8.45 1.39
C ILE A 58 5.55 9.67 1.24
N ARG A 59 6.04 10.88 1.53
CA ARG A 59 5.27 12.11 1.30
C ARG A 59 5.02 12.37 -0.17
N TRP A 60 5.96 12.04 -1.06
CA TRP A 60 5.81 12.09 -2.49
C TRP A 60 4.71 11.13 -2.96
N LEU A 61 4.71 9.87 -2.50
CA LEU A 61 3.65 8.89 -2.82
C LEU A 61 2.26 9.42 -2.50
N HIS A 62 2.10 10.04 -1.34
CA HIS A 62 0.82 10.61 -0.94
C HIS A 62 0.43 11.82 -1.79
N ARG A 63 1.36 12.74 -2.06
CA ARG A 63 1.11 13.89 -2.96
C ARG A 63 0.70 13.44 -4.35
N GLU A 64 1.46 12.51 -4.92
CA GLU A 64 1.18 12.01 -6.27
C GLU A 64 -0.15 11.25 -6.33
N PHE A 65 -0.47 10.46 -5.31
CA PHE A 65 -1.76 9.77 -5.28
C PHE A 65 -2.93 10.75 -5.34
N TYR A 66 -2.85 11.86 -4.62
CA TYR A 66 -3.93 12.86 -4.54
C TYR A 66 -3.75 14.06 -5.46
N ARG A 67 -2.77 14.06 -6.37
CA ARG A 67 -2.45 15.20 -7.25
C ARG A 67 -3.65 15.74 -8.02
N ASP A 68 -4.45 14.84 -8.58
CA ASP A 68 -5.61 15.18 -9.41
C ASP A 68 -6.95 14.93 -8.67
N ALA A 69 -6.90 14.76 -7.35
CA ALA A 69 -8.08 14.48 -6.55
C ALA A 69 -8.97 15.74 -6.43
N PRO A 70 -10.27 15.63 -6.66
CA PRO A 70 -11.18 16.74 -6.41
C PRO A 70 -11.26 17.06 -4.91
N GLU A 71 -11.66 18.27 -4.58
CA GLU A 71 -11.70 18.78 -3.20
C GLU A 71 -12.52 17.89 -2.25
N ASP A 72 -13.60 17.30 -2.73
CA ASP A 72 -14.45 16.42 -1.94
C ASP A 72 -13.73 15.14 -1.47
N MET A 73 -12.75 14.65 -2.22
CA MET A 73 -11.88 13.53 -1.81
C MET A 73 -10.80 13.95 -0.80
N LEU A 74 -10.45 15.23 -0.74
CA LEU A 74 -9.49 15.77 0.23
C LEU A 74 -10.17 16.19 1.53
N ARG A 75 -11.48 16.24 1.55
CA ARG A 75 -12.29 16.73 2.68
C ARG A 75 -12.52 15.62 3.69
N ILE A 76 -11.81 15.71 4.82
CA ILE A 76 -11.96 14.78 5.93
C ILE A 76 -13.10 15.26 6.83
N ARG A 77 -14.05 14.35 7.08
CA ARG A 77 -15.21 14.58 7.95
C ARG A 77 -15.27 13.53 9.03
N THR A 78 -15.30 13.98 10.27
CA THR A 78 -15.59 13.13 11.44
C THR A 78 -16.84 13.65 12.12
N ALA A 79 -17.29 13.00 13.20
CA ALA A 79 -18.43 13.49 13.96
C ALA A 79 -18.20 14.87 14.60
N GLU A 80 -16.95 15.27 14.83
CA GLU A 80 -16.58 16.45 15.60
C GLU A 80 -15.91 17.54 14.75
N VAL A 81 -15.24 17.17 13.65
CA VAL A 81 -14.43 18.09 12.86
C VAL A 81 -14.53 17.84 11.37
N GLU A 82 -14.44 18.93 10.61
CA GLU A 82 -14.25 18.92 9.17
C GLU A 82 -13.03 19.76 8.82
N PHE A 83 -12.16 19.22 7.95
CA PHE A 83 -11.00 19.95 7.45
C PHE A 83 -10.58 19.44 6.08
N LEU A 84 -9.82 20.25 5.37
CA LEU A 84 -9.22 19.86 4.10
C LEU A 84 -7.83 19.26 4.35
N MET A 85 -7.62 18.04 3.87
CA MET A 85 -6.33 17.35 3.93
C MET A 85 -5.38 17.97 2.89
N GLU A 86 -4.16 18.24 3.31
CA GLU A 86 -3.08 18.65 2.41
C GLU A 86 -2.28 17.43 1.95
N PRO A 87 -2.24 17.11 0.64
CA PRO A 87 -1.50 15.97 0.12
C PRO A 87 -0.01 16.03 0.47
N GLY A 88 0.50 14.95 1.07
CA GLY A 88 1.89 14.83 1.51
C GLY A 88 2.17 15.37 2.92
N GLU A 89 1.20 15.99 3.59
CA GLU A 89 1.39 16.47 4.95
C GLU A 89 0.90 15.47 6.00
N TRP A 90 1.71 15.28 7.06
CA TRP A 90 1.34 14.45 8.19
C TRP A 90 0.17 15.04 8.98
N ARG A 91 -0.63 14.20 9.60
CA ARG A 91 -1.49 14.66 10.68
C ARG A 91 -0.61 15.20 11.81
N SER A 92 -0.86 16.44 12.23
CA SER A 92 -0.01 17.17 13.16
C SER A 92 -0.81 17.88 14.28
N LEU A 93 -2.12 17.92 14.15
CA LEU A 93 -3.01 18.56 15.11
C LEU A 93 -3.92 17.54 15.78
N PRO A 94 -4.33 17.74 17.05
CA PRO A 94 -5.24 16.83 17.76
C PRO A 94 -6.54 16.54 16.98
N LYS A 95 -7.06 17.50 16.23
CA LYS A 95 -8.24 17.31 15.37
C LYS A 95 -8.00 16.38 14.19
N HIS A 96 -6.75 16.02 13.90
CA HIS A 96 -6.36 15.04 12.89
C HIS A 96 -6.23 13.62 13.45
N ASP A 97 -6.39 13.44 14.76
CA ASP A 97 -6.31 12.14 15.39
C ASP A 97 -7.51 11.29 14.96
N VAL A 98 -7.22 10.07 14.55
CA VAL A 98 -8.19 9.13 13.97
C VAL A 98 -8.11 7.79 14.70
N ALA A 99 -9.21 7.05 14.71
CA ALA A 99 -9.23 5.64 15.09
C ALA A 99 -9.47 4.80 13.84
N VAL A 100 -8.76 3.69 13.71
CA VAL A 100 -8.84 2.77 12.56
C VAL A 100 -9.40 1.44 13.03
N GLY A 101 -10.69 1.31 13.03
CA GLY A 101 -11.35 0.16 13.66
C GLY A 101 -11.11 0.17 15.18
N GLN A 102 -10.41 -0.85 15.70
CA GLN A 102 -10.01 -0.92 17.12
C GLN A 102 -8.60 -0.37 17.37
N HIS A 103 -7.84 -0.07 16.32
CA HIS A 103 -6.49 0.48 16.44
C HIS A 103 -6.54 1.99 16.71
N ILE A 104 -5.81 2.43 17.73
CA ILE A 104 -5.59 3.85 18.04
C ILE A 104 -4.13 4.18 17.68
N PRO A 105 -3.91 4.89 16.56
CA PRO A 105 -2.56 5.28 16.17
C PRO A 105 -1.89 6.20 17.19
N PRO A 106 -0.56 6.33 17.18
CA PRO A 106 0.13 7.36 17.95
C PRO A 106 -0.47 8.74 17.70
N SER A 107 -0.55 9.57 18.75
CA SER A 107 -1.09 10.93 18.63
C SER A 107 -0.35 11.78 17.60
N SER A 108 -1.06 12.68 16.95
CA SER A 108 -0.58 13.49 15.82
C SER A 108 0.73 14.23 16.10
N HIS A 109 0.93 14.75 17.32
CA HIS A 109 2.17 15.45 17.70
C HIS A 109 3.42 14.53 17.76
N ARG A 110 3.24 13.20 17.77
CA ARG A 110 4.34 12.21 17.78
C ARG A 110 4.63 11.63 16.40
N VAL A 111 3.80 11.92 15.40
CA VAL A 111 3.93 11.32 14.06
C VAL A 111 5.30 11.59 13.45
N GLN A 112 5.82 12.81 13.57
CA GLN A 112 7.13 13.15 13.03
C GLN A 112 8.25 12.29 13.64
N ASP A 113 8.23 12.09 14.97
CA ASP A 113 9.22 11.26 15.66
C ASP A 113 9.13 9.79 15.23
N PHE A 114 7.89 9.27 15.12
CA PHE A 114 7.66 7.90 14.68
C PHE A 114 8.09 7.68 13.24
N MET A 115 7.88 8.66 12.35
CA MET A 115 8.30 8.55 10.94
C MET A 115 9.82 8.69 10.79
N ALA A 116 10.49 9.54 11.58
CA ALA A 116 11.95 9.59 11.61
C ALA A 116 12.55 8.24 12.09
N TYR A 117 11.97 7.65 13.12
CA TYR A 117 12.36 6.31 13.58
C TYR A 117 12.07 5.22 12.54
N PHE A 118 10.90 5.31 11.86
CA PHE A 118 10.52 4.41 10.78
C PHE A 118 11.56 4.42 9.65
N GLU A 119 11.92 5.59 9.15
CA GLU A 119 12.93 5.74 8.11
C GLU A 119 14.26 5.09 8.52
N ASN A 120 14.74 5.33 9.73
CA ASN A 120 15.99 4.74 10.24
C ASN A 120 15.92 3.21 10.32
N CYS A 121 14.77 2.64 10.71
CA CYS A 121 14.61 1.20 10.87
C CYS A 121 14.45 0.47 9.54
N TYR A 122 13.77 1.07 8.57
CA TYR A 122 13.34 0.41 7.35
C TYR A 122 14.11 0.81 6.09
N ARG A 123 15.10 1.68 6.21
CA ARG A 123 16.10 1.87 5.14
C ARG A 123 16.71 0.53 4.76
N VAL A 124 16.61 0.18 3.48
CA VAL A 124 17.07 -1.13 2.98
C VAL A 124 18.34 -1.05 2.14
N SER A 125 18.78 0.15 1.77
CA SER A 125 20.02 0.37 1.03
C SER A 125 21.22 -0.29 1.72
N GLY A 126 21.93 -1.14 0.97
CA GLY A 126 23.09 -1.90 1.47
C GLY A 126 22.78 -3.16 2.28
N ARG A 127 21.50 -3.54 2.44
CA ARG A 127 21.10 -4.80 3.07
C ARG A 127 20.98 -5.91 2.02
N GLY A 128 21.24 -7.15 2.42
CA GLY A 128 21.00 -8.33 1.54
C GLY A 128 19.51 -8.55 1.28
N ASN A 129 19.16 -9.21 0.16
CA ASN A 129 17.79 -9.40 -0.31
C ASN A 129 16.83 -9.97 0.74
N ALA A 130 17.25 -10.96 1.53
CA ALA A 130 16.41 -11.53 2.59
C ALA A 130 15.99 -10.48 3.63
N ALA A 131 16.93 -9.61 4.04
CA ALA A 131 16.64 -8.54 4.99
C ALA A 131 15.73 -7.46 4.38
N GLN A 132 15.87 -7.18 3.08
CA GLN A 132 15.00 -6.25 2.36
C GLN A 132 13.56 -6.79 2.25
N ILE A 133 13.41 -8.08 1.94
CA ILE A 133 12.11 -8.78 1.87
C ILE A 133 11.40 -8.74 3.23
N MET A 134 12.13 -9.04 4.30
CA MET A 134 11.58 -8.97 5.67
C MET A 134 11.22 -7.54 6.07
N ALA A 135 12.05 -6.56 5.69
CA ALA A 135 11.78 -5.15 5.94
C ALA A 135 10.51 -4.68 5.23
N MET A 136 10.27 -5.10 3.98
CA MET A 136 9.05 -4.75 3.24
C MET A 136 7.77 -5.17 4.00
N ALA A 137 7.69 -6.42 4.44
CA ALA A 137 6.51 -6.92 5.15
C ALA A 137 6.31 -6.21 6.50
N THR A 138 7.39 -6.05 7.28
CA THR A 138 7.31 -5.42 8.59
C THR A 138 7.10 -3.90 8.51
N ALA A 139 7.65 -3.23 7.49
CA ALA A 139 7.39 -1.82 7.23
C ALA A 139 5.93 -1.58 6.83
N HIS A 140 5.33 -2.46 6.02
CA HIS A 140 3.92 -2.37 5.65
C HIS A 140 3.02 -2.31 6.89
N HIS A 141 3.21 -3.22 7.84
CA HIS A 141 2.48 -3.20 9.10
C HIS A 141 2.81 -1.93 9.91
N ARG A 142 4.09 -1.62 10.12
CA ARG A 142 4.51 -0.50 10.97
C ARG A 142 4.02 0.85 10.47
N PHE A 143 4.01 1.06 9.16
CA PHE A 143 3.48 2.27 8.55
C PHE A 143 1.98 2.43 8.83
N ASN A 144 1.19 1.37 8.66
CA ASN A 144 -0.23 1.39 8.96
C ASN A 144 -0.51 1.55 10.48
N TYR A 145 0.35 1.01 11.35
CA TYR A 145 0.30 1.25 12.79
C TYR A 145 0.51 2.73 13.14
N ILE A 146 1.50 3.39 12.54
CA ILE A 146 1.76 4.82 12.76
C ILE A 146 0.61 5.67 12.20
N HIS A 147 0.06 5.27 11.07
CA HIS A 147 -1.03 5.94 10.37
C HIS A 147 -0.79 7.43 10.19
N PRO A 148 0.30 7.83 9.49
CA PRO A 148 0.82 9.19 9.54
C PRO A 148 -0.05 10.24 8.84
N PHE A 149 -0.87 9.87 7.87
CA PHE A 149 -1.73 10.79 7.14
C PHE A 149 -3.16 10.80 7.69
N PRO A 150 -3.93 11.88 7.46
CA PRO A 150 -5.36 11.92 7.81
C PRO A 150 -6.19 10.88 7.06
N ASP A 151 -5.83 10.57 5.79
CA ASP A 151 -6.38 9.51 4.96
C ASP A 151 -5.31 8.94 4.02
N GLY A 152 -5.61 7.88 3.26
CA GLY A 152 -4.74 7.32 2.23
C GLY A 152 -3.61 6.42 2.74
N ASN A 153 -3.49 6.17 4.03
CA ASN A 153 -2.39 5.37 4.58
C ASN A 153 -2.30 3.96 3.97
N GLY A 154 -3.42 3.27 3.80
CA GLY A 154 -3.45 1.96 3.17
C GLY A 154 -3.02 1.97 1.70
N ARG A 155 -3.30 3.04 0.96
CA ARG A 155 -2.89 3.22 -0.44
C ARG A 155 -1.39 3.46 -0.53
N VAL A 156 -0.88 4.37 0.30
CA VAL A 156 0.56 4.67 0.39
C VAL A 156 1.35 3.45 0.86
N SER A 157 0.89 2.71 1.86
CA SER A 157 1.60 1.51 2.33
C SER A 157 1.73 0.44 1.24
N ARG A 158 0.73 0.26 0.39
CA ARG A 158 0.80 -0.67 -0.74
C ARG A 158 1.80 -0.19 -1.81
N LEU A 159 1.79 1.09 -2.17
CA LEU A 159 2.74 1.69 -3.12
C LEU A 159 4.18 1.66 -2.58
N MET A 160 4.38 1.98 -1.30
CA MET A 160 5.67 1.86 -0.63
C MET A 160 6.19 0.41 -0.65
N SER A 161 5.31 -0.56 -0.33
CA SER A 161 5.70 -1.99 -0.37
C SER A 161 6.04 -2.44 -1.78
N HIS A 162 5.34 -1.93 -2.81
CA HIS A 162 5.66 -2.18 -4.21
C HIS A 162 7.06 -1.64 -4.56
N ALA A 163 7.38 -0.42 -4.16
CA ALA A 163 8.72 0.16 -4.35
C ALA A 163 9.81 -0.62 -3.59
N MET A 164 9.52 -1.06 -2.35
CA MET A 164 10.45 -1.90 -1.57
C MET A 164 10.69 -3.27 -2.23
N ALA A 165 9.68 -3.84 -2.89
CA ALA A 165 9.82 -5.08 -3.64
C ALA A 165 10.77 -4.92 -4.83
N HIS A 166 10.69 -3.82 -5.57
CA HIS A 166 11.67 -3.51 -6.64
C HIS A 166 13.10 -3.47 -6.10
N ASN A 167 13.35 -2.76 -5.00
CA ASN A 167 14.67 -2.73 -4.37
C ASN A 167 15.17 -4.10 -3.92
N ALA A 168 14.26 -4.99 -3.50
CA ALA A 168 14.59 -6.36 -3.11
C ALA A 168 14.76 -7.31 -4.30
N GLY A 169 14.61 -6.84 -5.54
CA GLY A 169 14.66 -7.64 -6.76
C GLY A 169 13.48 -8.61 -6.91
N ILE A 170 12.36 -8.33 -6.24
CA ILE A 170 11.14 -9.13 -6.36
C ILE A 170 10.30 -8.60 -7.50
N GLY A 171 9.92 -9.49 -8.39
CA GLY A 171 9.09 -9.15 -9.54
C GLY A 171 9.88 -8.53 -10.68
N ALA A 172 9.63 -8.99 -11.89
CA ALA A 172 10.25 -8.45 -13.07
C ALA A 172 9.40 -7.29 -13.59
N HIS A 173 9.96 -6.08 -13.55
CA HIS A 173 9.44 -4.94 -14.32
C HIS A 173 7.96 -4.57 -14.08
N GLY A 174 7.49 -4.60 -12.83
CA GLY A 174 6.12 -4.16 -12.50
C GLY A 174 5.01 -5.14 -12.90
N LEU A 175 5.34 -6.35 -13.30
CA LEU A 175 4.37 -7.36 -13.76
C LEU A 175 3.52 -7.97 -12.63
N TRP A 176 3.80 -7.67 -11.37
CA TRP A 176 3.01 -8.14 -10.24
C TRP A 176 2.56 -6.96 -9.35
N SER A 177 1.53 -7.15 -8.56
CA SER A 177 1.03 -6.11 -7.68
C SER A 177 0.64 -6.66 -6.31
N ILE A 178 1.30 -6.16 -5.28
CA ILE A 178 0.91 -6.44 -3.89
C ILE A 178 -0.50 -5.93 -3.59
N SER A 179 -0.91 -4.81 -4.19
CA SER A 179 -2.25 -4.24 -4.03
C SER A 179 -3.33 -5.24 -4.42
N ARG A 180 -3.17 -5.90 -5.58
CA ARG A 180 -4.08 -6.96 -6.03
C ARG A 180 -4.09 -8.14 -5.06
N GLY A 181 -2.92 -8.55 -4.58
CA GLY A 181 -2.79 -9.64 -3.61
C GLY A 181 -3.53 -9.36 -2.31
N LEU A 182 -3.39 -8.17 -1.77
CA LEU A 182 -4.03 -7.77 -0.52
C LEU A 182 -5.54 -7.50 -0.66
N GLU A 183 -5.97 -6.92 -1.79
CA GLU A 183 -7.38 -6.63 -2.07
C GLU A 183 -8.23 -7.91 -2.13
N SER A 184 -7.69 -8.98 -2.70
CA SER A 184 -8.38 -10.27 -2.80
C SER A 184 -8.49 -11.03 -1.47
N ARG A 185 -7.87 -10.55 -0.37
CA ARG A 185 -7.78 -11.25 0.92
C ARG A 185 -8.72 -10.66 1.96
N THR A 186 -9.74 -11.42 2.33
CA THR A 186 -10.70 -11.03 3.38
C THR A 186 -10.11 -11.05 4.78
N ASP A 187 -9.00 -11.76 4.99
CA ASP A 187 -8.28 -11.91 6.25
C ASP A 187 -7.19 -10.85 6.49
N TYR A 188 -6.94 -9.94 5.53
CA TYR A 188 -5.92 -8.89 5.65
C TYR A 188 -6.07 -8.06 6.93
N LYS A 189 -7.31 -7.58 7.19
CA LYS A 189 -7.57 -6.79 8.38
C LYS A 189 -7.33 -7.59 9.67
N MET A 190 -7.72 -8.84 9.71
CA MET A 190 -7.49 -9.72 10.86
C MET A 190 -5.99 -9.87 11.17
N TRP A 191 -5.15 -10.03 10.13
CA TRP A 191 -3.70 -10.14 10.31
C TRP A 191 -3.06 -8.82 10.76
N MET A 192 -3.56 -7.67 10.25
CA MET A 192 -3.12 -6.34 10.72
C MET A 192 -3.46 -6.14 12.20
N ASP A 193 -4.71 -6.39 12.59
CA ASP A 193 -5.18 -6.27 13.98
C ASP A 193 -4.41 -7.23 14.91
N ALA A 194 -4.14 -8.45 14.46
CA ALA A 194 -3.36 -9.42 15.23
C ALA A 194 -1.93 -8.93 15.51
N ALA A 195 -1.28 -8.28 14.54
CA ALA A 195 0.07 -7.76 14.69
C ALA A 195 0.16 -6.53 15.62
N ASP A 196 -0.97 -5.91 15.95
CA ASP A 196 -1.08 -4.83 16.95
C ASP A 196 -1.25 -5.35 18.38
N ALA A 197 -1.37 -6.67 18.56
CA ALA A 197 -1.57 -7.26 19.89
C ALA A 197 -0.42 -6.92 20.85
N PRO A 198 -0.73 -6.68 22.15
CA PRO A 198 0.28 -6.50 23.18
C PRO A 198 1.21 -7.71 23.32
N ARG A 199 2.43 -7.46 23.78
CA ARG A 199 3.39 -8.53 24.09
C ARG A 199 2.81 -9.53 25.10
N GLN A 200 3.13 -10.79 24.92
CA GLN A 200 2.69 -11.90 25.77
C GLN A 200 3.87 -12.47 26.57
N GLY A 201 4.28 -11.76 27.60
CA GLY A 201 5.39 -12.17 28.46
C GLY A 201 6.74 -11.57 28.05
N ASP A 202 7.79 -11.92 28.82
CA ASP A 202 9.09 -11.26 28.71
C ASP A 202 9.87 -11.63 27.45
N MET A 203 9.64 -12.83 26.91
CA MET A 203 10.31 -13.33 25.71
C MET A 203 9.62 -12.94 24.40
N ASP A 204 8.42 -12.35 24.45
CA ASP A 204 7.62 -11.95 23.29
C ASP A 204 7.50 -10.43 23.25
N GLY A 205 8.50 -9.74 22.72
CA GLY A 205 8.42 -8.28 22.70
C GLY A 205 9.21 -7.57 21.61
N ARG A 206 8.53 -6.59 21.01
CA ARG A 206 9.11 -5.48 20.23
C ARG A 206 8.60 -4.17 20.85
N GLY A 207 9.11 -3.85 22.00
CA GLY A 207 8.53 -2.84 22.89
C GLY A 207 7.27 -3.36 23.56
N ASN A 208 6.14 -2.67 23.41
CA ASN A 208 4.86 -3.05 24.03
C ASN A 208 4.06 -4.07 23.19
N LEU A 209 4.49 -4.37 21.98
CA LEU A 209 3.77 -5.24 21.03
C LEU A 209 4.41 -6.62 20.94
N SER A 210 3.62 -7.61 20.52
CA SER A 210 4.03 -8.99 20.33
C SER A 210 4.92 -9.17 19.10
N LEU A 211 6.12 -9.74 19.29
CA LEU A 211 6.99 -10.14 18.18
C LEU A 211 6.44 -11.36 17.44
N SER A 212 5.90 -12.33 18.19
CA SER A 212 5.28 -13.53 17.61
C SER A 212 4.14 -13.21 16.65
N ARG A 213 3.30 -12.24 17.02
CA ARG A 213 2.19 -11.81 16.15
C ARG A 213 2.66 -11.07 14.90
N LEU A 214 3.70 -10.23 15.02
CA LEU A 214 4.31 -9.63 13.85
C LEU A 214 4.95 -10.67 12.92
N THR A 215 5.57 -11.69 13.48
CA THR A 215 6.14 -12.80 12.71
C THR A 215 5.06 -13.52 11.91
N GLY A 216 3.92 -13.83 12.53
CA GLY A 216 2.77 -14.41 11.83
C GLY A 216 2.22 -13.54 10.70
N PHE A 217 2.07 -12.23 10.94
CA PHE A 217 1.70 -11.27 9.88
C PHE A 217 2.73 -11.28 8.74
N THR A 218 4.02 -11.24 9.08
CA THR A 218 5.10 -11.22 8.09
C THR A 218 5.07 -12.46 7.20
N GLU A 219 4.92 -13.64 7.80
CA GLU A 219 4.80 -14.90 7.06
C GLU A 219 3.59 -14.87 6.13
N TRP A 220 2.43 -14.47 6.63
CA TRP A 220 1.21 -14.36 5.83
C TRP A 220 1.39 -13.37 4.66
N PHE A 221 1.95 -12.17 4.91
CA PHE A 221 2.18 -11.16 3.89
C PHE A 221 3.12 -11.66 2.78
N LEU A 222 4.21 -12.34 3.15
CA LEU A 222 5.14 -12.91 2.18
C LEU A 222 4.52 -14.06 1.37
N ARG A 223 3.61 -14.84 1.96
CA ARG A 223 2.82 -15.84 1.20
C ARG A 223 1.92 -15.16 0.17
N VAL A 224 1.29 -14.04 0.51
CA VAL A 224 0.50 -13.25 -0.45
C VAL A 224 1.39 -12.75 -1.60
N CYS A 225 2.60 -12.26 -1.31
CA CYS A 225 3.55 -11.86 -2.35
C CYS A 225 3.92 -13.03 -3.26
N LEU A 226 4.23 -14.19 -2.69
CA LEU A 226 4.58 -15.41 -3.43
C LEU A 226 3.43 -15.86 -4.33
N ASP A 227 2.20 -15.86 -3.82
CA ASP A 227 1.00 -16.18 -4.61
C ASP A 227 0.87 -15.26 -5.83
N GLN A 228 1.12 -13.95 -5.66
CA GLN A 228 1.04 -13.00 -6.76
C GLN A 228 2.14 -13.21 -7.81
N VAL A 229 3.37 -13.46 -7.39
CA VAL A 229 4.48 -13.75 -8.30
C VAL A 229 4.20 -15.05 -9.06
N THR A 230 3.75 -16.10 -8.37
CA THR A 230 3.40 -17.39 -8.99
C THR A 230 2.26 -17.24 -10.00
N PHE A 231 1.22 -16.49 -9.63
CA PHE A 231 0.11 -16.19 -10.52
C PHE A 231 0.58 -15.49 -11.79
N MET A 232 1.43 -14.45 -11.67
CA MET A 232 1.93 -13.72 -12.81
C MET A 232 2.84 -14.57 -13.69
N ASN A 233 3.72 -15.39 -13.11
CA ASN A 233 4.55 -16.31 -13.87
C ASN A 233 3.71 -17.26 -14.71
N GLY A 234 2.65 -17.84 -14.14
CA GLY A 234 1.70 -18.69 -14.88
C GLY A 234 0.96 -17.96 -16.01
N LEU A 235 0.81 -16.64 -15.93
CA LEU A 235 0.22 -15.86 -17.03
C LEU A 235 1.16 -15.74 -18.25
N PHE A 236 2.46 -15.86 -18.05
CA PHE A 236 3.48 -15.73 -19.11
C PHE A 236 4.03 -17.05 -19.62
N GLU A 237 3.51 -18.19 -19.14
CA GLU A 237 3.82 -19.49 -19.77
C GLU A 237 3.28 -19.50 -21.20
N LEU A 238 4.15 -19.78 -22.18
CA LEU A 238 3.87 -19.63 -23.60
C LEU A 238 2.63 -20.41 -24.05
N ASP A 239 2.51 -21.67 -23.63
CA ASP A 239 1.38 -22.53 -24.00
C ASP A 239 0.03 -21.97 -23.48
N GLU A 240 0.03 -21.37 -22.29
CA GLU A 240 -1.14 -20.72 -21.71
C GLU A 240 -1.44 -19.36 -22.36
N LEU A 241 -0.41 -18.65 -22.81
CA LEU A 241 -0.55 -17.36 -23.50
C LEU A 241 -1.20 -17.57 -24.87
N ASP A 242 -0.74 -18.51 -25.67
CA ASP A 242 -1.30 -18.85 -26.98
C ASP A 242 -2.78 -19.23 -26.85
N ARG A 243 -3.15 -20.10 -25.92
CA ARG A 243 -4.54 -20.48 -25.67
C ARG A 243 -5.42 -19.28 -25.28
N ARG A 244 -4.88 -18.32 -24.55
CA ARG A 244 -5.63 -17.09 -24.16
C ARG A 244 -5.78 -16.13 -25.32
N LEU A 245 -4.76 -16.00 -26.15
CA LEU A 245 -4.83 -15.19 -27.38
C LEU A 245 -5.88 -15.76 -28.33
N ASP A 246 -5.88 -17.08 -28.55
CA ASP A 246 -6.89 -17.74 -29.38
C ASP A 246 -8.31 -17.52 -28.83
N THR A 247 -8.48 -17.63 -27.50
CA THR A 247 -9.76 -17.40 -26.84
C THR A 247 -10.22 -15.93 -26.96
N TYR A 248 -9.27 -14.99 -26.87
CA TYR A 248 -9.55 -13.58 -27.01
C TYR A 248 -9.97 -13.21 -28.45
N VAL A 249 -9.24 -13.69 -29.44
CA VAL A 249 -9.56 -13.50 -30.86
C VAL A 249 -10.94 -14.07 -31.15
N ALA A 250 -11.20 -15.34 -30.76
CA ALA A 250 -12.51 -15.98 -30.99
C ALA A 250 -13.71 -15.32 -30.31
N ARG A 251 -13.49 -14.44 -29.34
CA ARG A 251 -14.56 -13.66 -28.65
C ARG A 251 -14.80 -12.29 -29.21
N ASN A 252 -13.86 -11.78 -30.01
CA ASN A 252 -13.89 -10.40 -30.54
C ASN A 252 -13.97 -10.36 -32.07
N ASP A 253 -14.01 -11.53 -32.76
CA ASP A 253 -14.43 -11.72 -34.13
C ASP A 253 -15.97 -12.03 -34.14
#